data_6d13608ffce92a582401ca8f4e42f81a
#
_entry.id   6d13608ffce92a582401ca8f4e42f81a
#
_cell.length_a   1.000
_cell.length_b   1.000
_cell.length_c   1.000
_cell.angle_alpha   90.00
_cell.angle_beta   90.00
_cell.angle_gamma   90.00
#
_symmetry.space_group_name_H-M   'P 1'
#
loop_
_entity.id
_entity.type
_entity.pdbx_description
1 polymer ?
#
loop_
_entity_poly.entity_id
_entity_poly.type
_entity_poly.pdbx_seq_one_letter_code
_entity_poly.pdbx_strand_id
1 'polypeptide(L)'
;MPAEHDRTLDVLAGLGVRPVEADLTAVQFSTAFCGPCRVTRTRLQQLQRTRPGLAYVHVDAESHLDAVRALDVLVTPTLLWLDRSGAVVARSSGAPRPAELTALVEAHTAVRV
;
A
#
# COMPACT_ATOMS: atom_id res chain seq x y z
N MET A 1 21.15 -11.58 11.33
CA MET A 1 20.71 -11.06 10.03
C MET A 1 19.23 -10.72 10.08
N PRO A 2 18.83 -9.52 9.72
CA PRO A 2 17.39 -9.19 9.78
C PRO A 2 16.61 -10.01 8.75
N ALA A 3 15.40 -10.38 9.11
CA ALA A 3 14.47 -11.01 8.19
C ALA A 3 14.11 -10.03 7.07
N GLU A 4 13.70 -10.54 5.92
CA GLU A 4 13.24 -9.73 4.80
C GLU A 4 12.12 -8.77 5.23
N HIS A 5 11.21 -9.25 6.11
CA HIS A 5 10.17 -8.47 6.73
C HIS A 5 10.71 -7.21 7.42
N ASP A 6 11.79 -7.33 8.21
CA ASP A 6 12.38 -6.20 8.94
C ASP A 6 12.97 -5.18 7.98
N ARG A 7 13.60 -5.63 6.91
CA ARG A 7 14.16 -4.72 5.90
C ARG A 7 13.06 -3.96 5.16
N THR A 8 11.97 -4.64 4.85
CA THR A 8 10.80 -4.00 4.24
C THR A 8 10.26 -2.90 5.14
N LEU A 9 10.08 -3.18 6.43
CA LEU A 9 9.60 -2.19 7.39
C LEU A 9 10.54 -1.00 7.50
N ASP A 10 11.85 -1.23 7.51
CA ASP A 10 12.83 -0.14 7.60
C ASP A 10 12.75 0.78 6.38
N VAL A 11 12.64 0.20 5.20
CA VAL A 11 12.50 0.98 3.96
C VAL A 11 11.22 1.80 4.00
N LEU A 12 10.10 1.18 4.39
CA LEU A 12 8.80 1.86 4.45
C LEU A 12 8.77 2.93 5.53
N ALA A 13 9.42 2.71 6.68
CA ALA A 13 9.53 3.72 7.73
C ALA A 13 10.24 4.96 7.21
N GLY A 14 11.27 4.79 6.40
CA GLY A 14 11.96 5.89 5.74
C GLY A 14 11.09 6.69 4.78
N LEU A 15 9.99 6.11 4.31
CA LEU A 15 8.99 6.78 3.48
C LEU A 15 7.83 7.38 4.28
N GLY A 16 7.89 7.32 5.60
CA GLY A 16 6.85 7.86 6.48
C GLY A 16 5.68 6.92 6.73
N VAL A 17 5.82 5.64 6.40
CA VAL A 17 4.76 4.64 6.61
C VAL A 17 4.75 4.22 8.08
N ARG A 18 3.56 4.29 8.72
CA ARG A 18 3.35 3.96 10.13
C ARG A 18 2.22 2.96 10.28
N PRO A 19 2.50 1.64 10.12
CA PRO A 19 1.44 0.62 10.15
C PRO A 19 0.65 0.58 11.44
N VAL A 20 1.28 0.91 12.57
CA VAL A 20 0.64 0.86 13.89
C VAL A 20 -0.56 1.80 14.01
N GLU A 21 -0.65 2.81 13.15
CA GLU A 21 -1.72 3.82 13.20
C GLU A 21 -3.00 3.39 12.49
N ALA A 22 -3.02 2.22 11.84
CA ALA A 22 -4.18 1.77 11.05
C ALA A 22 -4.35 0.26 11.14
N ASP A 23 -5.59 -0.20 10.88
CA ASP A 23 -5.85 -1.64 10.78
C ASP A 23 -5.19 -2.24 9.54
N LEU A 24 -5.21 -1.48 8.45
CA LEU A 24 -4.60 -1.87 7.19
C LEU A 24 -4.01 -0.63 6.54
N THR A 25 -2.77 -0.72 6.08
CA THR A 25 -2.10 0.36 5.35
C THR A 25 -1.81 -0.10 3.93
N ALA A 26 -2.32 0.64 2.96
CA ALA A 26 -2.02 0.44 1.54
C ALA A 26 -0.94 1.43 1.13
N VAL A 27 0.22 0.92 0.71
CA VAL A 27 1.31 1.74 0.20
C VAL A 27 1.35 1.55 -1.31
N GLN A 28 1.10 2.62 -2.05
CA GLN A 28 1.06 2.58 -3.51
C GLN A 28 2.26 3.31 -4.10
N PHE A 29 3.05 2.59 -4.86
CA PHE A 29 4.11 3.16 -5.69
C PHE A 29 3.56 3.52 -7.05
N SER A 30 3.74 4.77 -7.47
CA SER A 30 3.17 5.31 -8.71
C SER A 30 4.18 6.14 -9.46
N THR A 31 3.89 6.42 -10.72
CA THR A 31 4.62 7.39 -11.54
C THR A 31 3.68 8.49 -12.01
N ALA A 32 4.24 9.59 -12.53
CA ALA A 32 3.46 10.77 -12.91
C ALA A 32 2.43 10.49 -14.01
N PHE A 33 2.78 9.63 -14.98
CA PHE A 33 1.92 9.34 -16.13
C PHE A 33 1.41 7.92 -16.07
N CYS A 34 0.65 7.62 -15.04
CA CYS A 34 0.15 6.27 -14.80
C CYS A 34 -1.37 6.32 -14.61
N GLY A 35 -2.12 6.01 -15.67
CA GLY A 35 -3.58 5.96 -15.63
C GLY A 35 -4.10 4.94 -14.60
N PRO A 36 -3.63 3.68 -14.65
CA PRO A 36 -4.03 2.69 -13.65
C PRO A 36 -3.71 3.10 -12.20
N CYS A 37 -2.64 3.85 -11.98
CA CYS A 37 -2.29 4.37 -10.66
C CYS A 37 -3.37 5.33 -10.14
N ARG A 38 -3.85 6.22 -11.01
CA ARG A 38 -4.89 7.19 -10.65
C ARG A 38 -6.21 6.50 -10.32
N VAL A 39 -6.59 5.50 -11.11
CA VAL A 39 -7.81 4.73 -10.87
C VAL A 39 -7.75 4.00 -9.54
N THR A 40 -6.63 3.34 -9.28
CA THR A 40 -6.41 2.62 -8.01
C THR A 40 -6.46 3.57 -6.82
N ARG A 41 -5.80 4.71 -6.91
CA ARG A 41 -5.82 5.72 -5.86
C ARG A 41 -7.23 6.21 -5.57
N THR A 42 -7.99 6.55 -6.59
CA THR A 42 -9.38 7.01 -6.45
C THR A 42 -10.22 5.95 -5.75
N ARG A 43 -10.07 4.69 -6.14
CA ARG A 43 -10.82 3.60 -5.54
C ARG A 43 -10.49 3.42 -4.06
N LEU A 44 -9.20 3.47 -3.71
CA LEU A 44 -8.79 3.37 -2.31
C LEU A 44 -9.29 4.54 -1.47
N GLN A 45 -9.27 5.73 -2.01
CA GLN A 45 -9.81 6.91 -1.32
C GLN A 45 -11.31 6.80 -1.08
N GLN A 46 -12.05 6.21 -2.03
CA GLN A 46 -13.47 5.92 -1.84
C GLN A 46 -13.69 4.91 -0.71
N LEU A 47 -12.89 3.85 -0.66
CA LEU A 47 -12.98 2.85 0.39
C LEU A 47 -12.67 3.42 1.78
N GLN A 48 -11.76 4.37 1.86
CA GLN A 48 -11.45 5.04 3.14
C GLN A 48 -12.67 5.71 3.77
N ARG A 49 -13.62 6.15 2.97
CA ARG A 49 -14.83 6.85 3.47
C ARG A 49 -15.69 5.96 4.35
N THR A 50 -15.74 4.65 4.07
CA THR A 50 -16.54 3.69 4.84
C THR A 50 -15.68 2.76 5.68
N ARG A 51 -14.37 2.80 5.51
CA ARG A 51 -13.40 1.93 6.21
C ARG A 51 -12.34 2.81 6.88
N PRO A 52 -12.65 3.44 8.03
CA PRO A 52 -11.72 4.39 8.65
C PRO A 52 -10.42 3.73 9.15
N GLY A 53 -10.40 2.41 9.29
CA GLY A 53 -9.18 1.69 9.62
C GLY A 53 -8.20 1.54 8.45
N LEU A 54 -8.57 1.98 7.25
CA LEU A 54 -7.69 1.94 6.07
C LEU A 54 -6.88 3.22 5.96
N ALA A 55 -5.55 3.10 6.02
CA ALA A 55 -4.64 4.17 5.70
C ALA A 55 -4.12 4.00 4.27
N TYR A 56 -3.87 5.11 3.59
CA TYR A 56 -3.34 5.10 2.24
C TYR A 56 -2.11 5.99 2.18
N VAL A 57 -1.01 5.44 1.68
CA VAL A 57 0.25 6.17 1.48
C VAL A 57 0.60 6.10 0.01
N HIS A 58 0.75 7.26 -0.62
CA HIS A 58 1.17 7.38 -2.01
C HIS A 58 2.66 7.69 -2.08
N VAL A 59 3.40 6.90 -2.83
CA VAL A 59 4.85 7.07 -3.00
C VAL A 59 5.14 7.30 -4.48
N ASP A 60 5.83 8.39 -4.79
CA ASP A 60 6.34 8.64 -6.13
C ASP A 60 7.58 7.77 -6.35
N ALA A 61 7.44 6.74 -7.18
CA ALA A 61 8.53 5.80 -7.45
C ALA A 61 9.77 6.47 -8.03
N GLU A 62 9.57 7.51 -8.84
CA GLU A 62 10.68 8.22 -9.50
C GLU A 62 11.53 9.03 -8.52
N SER A 63 10.94 9.43 -7.39
CA SER A 63 11.62 10.18 -6.33
C SER A 63 12.23 9.30 -5.26
N HIS A 64 12.02 7.98 -5.32
CA HIS A 64 12.44 7.04 -4.28
C HIS A 64 13.02 5.76 -4.89
N LEU A 65 14.01 5.93 -5.77
CA LEU A 65 14.59 4.80 -6.52
C LEU A 65 15.26 3.76 -5.62
N ASP A 66 15.84 4.18 -4.50
CA ASP A 66 16.44 3.22 -3.56
C ASP A 66 15.40 2.30 -2.96
N ALA A 67 14.24 2.87 -2.57
CA ALA A 67 13.12 2.10 -2.04
C ALA A 67 12.54 1.15 -3.11
N VAL A 68 12.38 1.66 -4.33
CA VAL A 68 11.90 0.88 -5.47
C VAL A 68 12.78 -0.36 -5.69
N ARG A 69 14.09 -0.18 -5.66
CA ARG A 69 15.04 -1.29 -5.82
C ARG A 69 15.01 -2.25 -4.63
N ALA A 70 14.99 -1.71 -3.42
CA ALA A 70 14.99 -2.51 -2.20
C ALA A 70 13.74 -3.38 -2.08
N LEU A 71 12.60 -2.91 -2.59
CA LEU A 71 11.33 -3.60 -2.51
C LEU A 71 10.93 -4.32 -3.79
N ASP A 72 11.82 -4.37 -4.78
CA ASP A 72 11.58 -5.03 -6.07
C ASP A 72 10.31 -4.52 -6.78
N VAL A 73 10.12 -3.20 -6.78
CA VAL A 73 9.01 -2.58 -7.49
C VAL A 73 9.38 -2.48 -8.97
N LEU A 74 8.79 -3.32 -9.80
CA LEU A 74 9.14 -3.43 -11.22
C LEU A 74 8.11 -2.76 -12.15
N VAL A 75 6.90 -2.56 -11.65
CA VAL A 75 5.81 -1.95 -12.43
C VAL A 75 5.04 -1.00 -11.54
N THR A 76 4.28 -0.07 -12.14
CA THR A 76 3.36 0.80 -11.40
C THR A 76 1.94 0.64 -11.93
N PRO A 77 0.94 0.63 -11.06
CA PRO A 77 1.12 0.70 -9.60
C PRO A 77 1.66 -0.61 -9.03
N THR A 78 2.41 -0.52 -7.94
CA THR A 78 2.69 -1.66 -7.05
C THR A 78 2.16 -1.28 -5.69
N LEU A 79 1.42 -2.19 -5.06
CA LEU A 79 0.86 -1.97 -3.73
C LEU A 79 1.43 -2.97 -2.74
N LEU A 80 1.82 -2.47 -1.59
CA LEU A 80 2.13 -3.27 -0.42
C LEU A 80 1.06 -3.01 0.61
N TRP A 81 0.55 -4.08 1.21
CA TRP A 81 -0.51 -4.02 2.20
C TRP A 81 0.04 -4.50 3.52
N LEU A 82 -0.07 -3.66 4.55
CA LEU A 82 0.50 -3.93 5.86
C LEU A 82 -0.60 -3.96 6.91
N ASP A 83 -0.56 -4.94 7.81
CA ASP A 83 -1.43 -4.93 8.97
C ASP A 83 -0.83 -4.01 10.06
N ARG A 84 -1.52 -3.90 11.19
CA ARG A 84 -1.08 -3.03 12.30
C ARG A 84 0.26 -3.44 12.89
N SER A 85 0.63 -4.70 12.77
CA SER A 85 1.94 -5.17 13.26
C SER A 85 3.08 -4.82 12.29
N GLY A 86 2.75 -4.36 11.09
CA GLY A 86 3.71 -4.09 10.02
C GLY A 86 3.99 -5.28 9.13
N ALA A 87 3.27 -6.39 9.32
CA ALA A 87 3.43 -7.54 8.44
C ALA A 87 2.82 -7.25 7.07
N VAL A 88 3.52 -7.64 6.01
CA VAL A 88 3.00 -7.54 4.65
C VAL A 88 1.98 -8.66 4.46
N VAL A 89 0.71 -8.29 4.39
CA VAL A 89 -0.39 -9.26 4.24
C VAL A 89 -0.74 -9.53 2.79
N ALA A 90 -0.35 -8.63 1.89
CA ALA A 90 -0.56 -8.80 0.45
C ALA A 90 0.37 -7.89 -0.34
N ARG A 91 0.60 -8.25 -1.59
CA ARG A 91 1.35 -7.44 -2.54
C ARG A 91 0.67 -7.57 -3.90
N SER A 92 0.51 -6.44 -4.59
CA SER A 92 -0.08 -6.41 -5.94
C SER A 92 0.88 -5.72 -6.89
N SER A 93 1.22 -6.39 -7.99
CA SER A 93 2.01 -5.80 -9.08
C SER A 93 1.04 -5.50 -10.23
N GLY A 94 0.93 -4.23 -10.59
CA GLY A 94 -0.12 -3.75 -11.48
C GLY A 94 -1.39 -3.41 -10.70
N ALA A 95 -2.39 -2.85 -11.39
CA ALA A 95 -3.65 -2.45 -10.75
C ALA A 95 -4.47 -3.69 -10.38
N PRO A 96 -4.82 -3.86 -9.08
CA PRO A 96 -5.73 -4.92 -8.69
C PRO A 96 -7.12 -4.66 -9.26
N ARG A 97 -7.89 -5.73 -9.47
CA ARG A 97 -9.29 -5.57 -9.86
C ARG A 97 -10.08 -4.94 -8.72
N PRO A 98 -11.12 -4.15 -9.02
CA PRO A 98 -11.91 -3.48 -7.97
C PRO A 98 -12.45 -4.46 -6.91
N ALA A 99 -12.90 -5.64 -7.32
CA ALA A 99 -13.40 -6.65 -6.38
C ALA A 99 -12.30 -7.16 -5.45
N GLU A 100 -11.08 -7.29 -5.93
CA GLU A 100 -9.94 -7.72 -5.12
C GLU A 100 -9.57 -6.65 -4.09
N LEU A 101 -9.55 -5.38 -4.49
CA LEU A 101 -9.30 -4.26 -3.59
C LEU A 101 -10.32 -4.25 -2.45
N THR A 102 -11.59 -4.31 -2.81
CA THR A 102 -12.69 -4.29 -1.84
C THR A 102 -12.59 -5.46 -0.87
N ALA A 103 -12.39 -6.68 -1.38
CA ALA A 103 -12.29 -7.86 -0.55
C ALA A 103 -11.13 -7.78 0.44
N LEU A 104 -9.97 -7.31 -0.01
CA LEU A 104 -8.79 -7.18 0.84
C LEU A 104 -9.03 -6.16 1.96
N VAL A 105 -9.59 -5.01 1.62
CA VAL A 105 -9.90 -3.97 2.59
C VAL A 105 -10.93 -4.46 3.60
N GLU A 106 -12.00 -5.11 3.12
CA GLU A 106 -13.05 -5.63 4.01
C GLU A 106 -12.54 -6.72 4.95
N ALA A 107 -11.60 -7.54 4.48
CA ALA A 107 -11.03 -8.61 5.30
C ALA A 107 -10.21 -8.09 6.49
N HIS A 108 -9.68 -6.87 6.40
CA HIS A 108 -8.74 -6.32 7.39
C HIS A 108 -9.25 -5.10 8.14
N THR A 109 -10.41 -4.57 7.77
CA THR A 109 -10.94 -3.36 8.40
C THR A 109 -12.40 -3.56 8.79
N ALA A 110 -12.85 -2.79 9.80
CA ALA A 110 -14.26 -2.76 10.17
C ALA A 110 -15.01 -1.70 9.36
N VAL A 111 -16.26 -1.97 9.04
CA VAL A 111 -17.12 -0.97 8.41
C VAL A 111 -17.52 0.08 9.43
N ARG A 112 -17.64 1.31 8.99
CA ARG A 112 -18.17 2.39 9.81
C ARG A 112 -19.69 2.23 9.93
N VAL A 113 -20.15 2.14 11.16
CA VAL A 113 -21.56 2.00 11.48
C VAL A 113 -22.13 3.36 11.89
#